data_cfed21b08b34a1b13f47441e66889ce5
#
_entry.id   cfed21b08b34a1b13f47441e66889ce5
#
_cell.length_a   1.000
_cell.length_b   1.000
_cell.length_c   1.000
_cell.angle_alpha   90.00
_cell.angle_beta   90.00
_cell.angle_gamma   90.00
#
_symmetry.space_group_name_H-M   'P 1'
#
loop_
_entity.id
_entity.type
_entity.pdbx_description
1 polymer ?
#
loop_
_entity_poly.entity_id
_entity_poly.type
_entity_poly.pdbx_seq_one_letter_code
_entity_poly.pdbx_strand_id
1 'polypeptide(L)'
;MSRVYNFSAGPAVLPEEVLKEVAEEMMDYQGTGMSVMEMSHRSADFQKIIDEAEQDLRDLMKIPDNYKVLFLQGGASQQFAAIPMNLMKNKVADYIVTGQWAKKAYQEAQKYGKANKIASSEDKTFSYIPDCSDLPISRMQTMYTFVKTTQFTERNSKNSRTQREKLW
;
A
#
# COMPACT_ATOMS: atom_id res chain seq x y z
N MET A 1 -32.14 -11.77 -2.66
CA MET A 1 -31.08 -12.72 -2.20
C MET A 1 -30.26 -12.02 -1.15
N SER A 2 -29.89 -12.70 -0.06
CA SER A 2 -28.93 -12.11 0.91
C SER A 2 -27.54 -12.17 0.32
N ARG A 3 -26.76 -11.09 0.50
CA ARG A 3 -25.35 -11.06 0.09
C ARG A 3 -24.52 -11.96 1.02
N VAL A 4 -23.49 -12.58 0.46
CA VAL A 4 -22.54 -13.39 1.24
C VAL A 4 -21.52 -12.50 1.93
N TYR A 5 -21.00 -12.95 3.06
CA TYR A 5 -19.85 -12.33 3.72
C TYR A 5 -18.58 -12.72 2.96
N ASN A 6 -18.04 -11.77 2.22
CA ASN A 6 -16.81 -11.99 1.44
C ASN A 6 -15.63 -11.25 2.09
N PHE A 7 -14.69 -12.00 2.65
CA PHE A 7 -13.46 -11.50 3.27
C PHE A 7 -12.22 -11.83 2.44
N SER A 8 -12.37 -12.04 1.13
CA SER A 8 -11.24 -12.28 0.24
C SER A 8 -10.25 -11.11 0.29
N ALA A 9 -8.96 -11.42 0.29
CA ALA A 9 -7.90 -10.42 0.29
C ALA A 9 -7.86 -9.66 -1.05
N GLY A 10 -8.17 -8.39 -1.01
CA GLY A 10 -8.33 -7.52 -2.18
C GLY A 10 -9.78 -7.43 -2.65
N PRO A 11 -10.37 -8.48 -3.28
CA PRO A 11 -11.74 -8.41 -3.80
C PRO A 11 -12.77 -8.69 -2.69
N ALA A 12 -12.75 -7.93 -1.61
CA ALA A 12 -13.67 -8.04 -0.49
C ALA A 12 -15.05 -7.43 -0.81
N VAL A 13 -15.97 -7.55 0.14
CA VAL A 13 -17.29 -6.93 0.03
C VAL A 13 -17.16 -5.40 -0.06
N LEU A 14 -17.93 -4.80 -0.98
CA LEU A 14 -18.09 -3.34 -1.07
C LEU A 14 -19.41 -2.92 -0.39
N PRO A 15 -19.51 -1.67 0.10
CA PRO A 15 -20.77 -1.10 0.56
C PRO A 15 -21.85 -1.19 -0.53
N GLU A 16 -23.10 -1.48 -0.14
CA GLU A 16 -24.20 -1.63 -1.12
C GLU A 16 -24.54 -0.31 -1.80
N GLU A 17 -24.41 0.79 -1.08
CA GLU A 17 -24.64 2.14 -1.60
C GLU A 17 -23.70 2.42 -2.78
N VAL A 18 -22.43 2.13 -2.63
CA VAL A 18 -21.41 2.29 -3.69
C VAL A 18 -21.75 1.44 -4.91
N LEU A 19 -22.20 0.18 -4.70
CA LEU A 19 -22.56 -0.70 -5.81
C LEU A 19 -23.81 -0.25 -6.56
N LYS A 20 -24.78 0.36 -5.86
CA LYS A 20 -25.98 0.93 -6.48
C LYS A 20 -25.62 2.16 -7.32
N GLU A 21 -24.84 3.07 -6.76
CA GLU A 21 -24.35 4.25 -7.47
C GLU A 21 -23.58 3.87 -8.74
N VAL A 22 -22.64 2.95 -8.64
CA VAL A 22 -21.91 2.44 -9.82
C VAL A 22 -22.86 1.81 -10.86
N ALA A 23 -23.89 1.09 -10.41
CA ALA A 23 -24.85 0.48 -11.33
C ALA A 23 -25.73 1.53 -12.03
N GLU A 24 -26.12 2.59 -11.36
CA GLU A 24 -26.91 3.69 -11.91
C GLU A 24 -26.09 4.50 -12.92
N GLU A 25 -24.81 4.74 -12.64
CA GLU A 25 -23.91 5.52 -13.50
C GLU A 25 -23.19 4.69 -14.58
N MET A 26 -23.44 3.37 -14.63
CA MET A 26 -22.70 2.46 -15.51
C MET A 26 -22.84 2.81 -17.00
N MET A 27 -23.99 3.30 -17.43
CA MET A 27 -24.26 3.65 -18.83
C MET A 27 -24.07 5.14 -19.11
N ASP A 28 -24.20 5.98 -18.10
CA ASP A 28 -24.15 7.43 -18.24
C ASP A 28 -23.67 8.09 -16.94
N TYR A 29 -22.38 8.32 -16.83
CA TYR A 29 -21.81 9.00 -15.69
C TYR A 29 -22.19 10.48 -15.69
N GLN A 30 -23.06 10.87 -14.76
CA GLN A 30 -23.47 12.26 -14.52
C GLN A 30 -23.93 13.04 -15.78
N GLY A 31 -24.56 12.38 -16.75
CA GLY A 31 -25.05 13.02 -17.97
C GLY A 31 -23.99 13.25 -19.05
N THR A 32 -22.84 12.61 -18.96
CA THR A 32 -21.78 12.69 -19.97
C THR A 32 -22.06 11.87 -21.24
N GLY A 33 -23.08 11.01 -21.17
CA GLY A 33 -23.43 10.08 -22.27
C GLY A 33 -22.46 8.89 -22.40
N MET A 34 -21.59 8.66 -21.41
CA MET A 34 -20.64 7.53 -21.43
C MET A 34 -20.37 7.00 -20.02
N SER A 35 -19.96 5.73 -19.98
CA SER A 35 -19.44 5.11 -18.75
C SER A 35 -18.08 5.68 -18.37
N VAL A 36 -17.77 5.68 -17.07
CA VAL A 36 -16.39 5.95 -16.60
C VAL A 36 -15.36 5.01 -17.24
N MET A 37 -15.77 3.77 -17.56
CA MET A 37 -14.91 2.78 -18.23
C MET A 37 -14.56 3.14 -19.68
N GLU A 38 -15.34 4.04 -20.31
CA GLU A 38 -15.13 4.50 -21.70
C GLU A 38 -14.38 5.84 -21.74
N MET A 39 -14.20 6.51 -20.60
CA MET A 39 -13.56 7.82 -20.54
C MET A 39 -12.06 7.77 -20.79
N SER A 40 -11.57 8.75 -21.53
CA SER A 40 -10.14 9.00 -21.58
C SER A 40 -9.64 9.50 -20.21
N HIS A 41 -8.55 8.93 -19.72
CA HIS A 41 -7.91 9.42 -18.48
C HIS A 41 -7.37 10.88 -18.61
N ARG A 42 -7.47 11.49 -19.79
CA ARG A 42 -7.11 12.88 -20.07
C ARG A 42 -8.33 13.80 -20.26
N SER A 43 -9.54 13.27 -20.15
CA SER A 43 -10.76 14.10 -20.22
C SER A 43 -10.93 14.92 -18.93
N ALA A 44 -11.64 16.03 -19.04
CA ALA A 44 -11.96 16.86 -17.89
C ALA A 44 -12.82 16.13 -16.86
N ASP A 45 -13.75 15.29 -17.32
CA ASP A 45 -14.63 14.51 -16.45
C ASP A 45 -13.82 13.49 -15.63
N PHE A 46 -12.90 12.77 -16.28
CA PHE A 46 -12.02 11.84 -15.56
C PHE A 46 -11.06 12.56 -14.61
N GLN A 47 -10.54 13.73 -14.99
CA GLN A 47 -9.68 14.53 -14.12
C GLN A 47 -10.42 14.93 -12.85
N LYS A 48 -11.70 15.33 -12.97
CA LYS A 48 -12.54 15.64 -11.81
C LYS A 48 -12.66 14.45 -10.85
N ILE A 49 -12.90 13.25 -11.37
CA ILE A 49 -12.97 12.03 -10.56
C ILE A 49 -11.66 11.79 -9.77
N ILE A 50 -10.52 11.96 -10.42
CA ILE A 50 -9.20 11.76 -9.78
C ILE A 50 -8.92 12.83 -8.74
N ASP A 51 -9.26 14.09 -9.03
CA ASP A 51 -9.06 15.21 -8.09
C ASP A 51 -9.93 15.03 -6.84
N GLU A 52 -11.19 14.64 -6.99
CA GLU A 52 -12.09 14.31 -5.89
C GLU A 52 -11.55 13.11 -5.07
N ALA A 53 -11.12 12.04 -5.72
CA ALA A 53 -10.54 10.88 -5.05
C ALA A 53 -9.25 11.23 -4.27
N GLU A 54 -8.39 12.12 -4.80
CA GLU A 54 -7.24 12.61 -4.07
C GLU A 54 -7.65 13.43 -2.85
N GLN A 55 -8.63 14.33 -3.01
CA GLN A 55 -9.12 15.17 -1.92
C GLN A 55 -9.73 14.32 -0.81
N ASP A 56 -10.56 13.33 -1.14
CA ASP A 56 -11.15 12.41 -0.17
C ASP A 56 -10.08 11.64 0.61
N LEU A 57 -9.04 11.15 -0.07
CA LEU A 57 -7.91 10.50 0.61
C LEU A 57 -7.19 11.45 1.56
N ARG A 58 -6.96 12.70 1.15
CA ARG A 58 -6.33 13.72 1.99
C ARG A 58 -7.16 13.99 3.25
N ASP A 59 -8.47 14.13 3.08
CA ASP A 59 -9.38 14.44 4.18
C ASP A 59 -9.52 13.27 5.16
N LEU A 60 -9.71 12.06 4.66
CA LEU A 60 -9.86 10.84 5.47
C LEU A 60 -8.57 10.47 6.22
N MET A 61 -7.43 10.58 5.55
CA MET A 61 -6.14 10.21 6.12
C MET A 61 -5.40 11.39 6.76
N LYS A 62 -5.94 12.61 6.64
CA LYS A 62 -5.33 13.88 7.11
C LYS A 62 -3.93 14.06 6.55
N ILE A 63 -3.78 13.88 5.23
CA ILE A 63 -2.50 13.98 4.54
C ILE A 63 -2.11 15.46 4.42
N PRO A 64 -0.97 15.90 4.98
CA PRO A 64 -0.53 17.29 4.88
C PRO A 64 -0.13 17.67 3.45
N ASP A 65 -0.16 18.96 3.12
CA ASP A 65 0.13 19.48 1.77
C ASP A 65 1.57 19.25 1.29
N ASN A 66 2.50 19.03 2.22
CA ASN A 66 3.89 18.70 1.89
C ASN A 66 4.09 17.24 1.39
N TYR A 67 3.03 16.42 1.39
CA TYR A 67 3.03 15.09 0.78
C TYR A 67 2.32 15.10 -0.57
N LYS A 68 2.78 14.26 -1.49
CA LYS A 68 2.11 14.00 -2.77
C LYS A 68 1.36 12.68 -2.72
N VAL A 69 0.12 12.67 -3.21
CA VAL A 69 -0.64 11.45 -3.47
C VAL A 69 -0.39 11.04 -4.92
N LEU A 70 -0.06 9.77 -5.14
CA LEU A 70 0.25 9.25 -6.47
C LEU A 70 -0.56 7.99 -6.74
N PHE A 71 -1.37 8.01 -7.78
CA PHE A 71 -2.09 6.83 -8.29
C PHE A 71 -1.21 6.11 -9.32
N LEU A 72 -0.56 5.01 -8.90
CA LEU A 72 0.42 4.30 -9.72
C LEU A 72 -0.11 2.91 -10.09
N GLN A 73 0.04 2.56 -11.35
CA GLN A 73 -0.26 1.21 -11.83
C GLN A 73 0.79 0.18 -11.36
N GLY A 74 0.55 -1.12 -11.61
CA GLY A 74 1.49 -2.21 -11.35
C GLY A 74 1.40 -2.78 -9.94
N GLY A 75 0.54 -2.22 -9.09
CA GLY A 75 0.30 -2.68 -7.73
C GLY A 75 1.55 -2.69 -6.85
N ALA A 76 1.46 -3.36 -5.70
CA ALA A 76 2.56 -3.44 -4.74
C ALA A 76 3.81 -4.12 -5.29
N SER A 77 3.67 -5.08 -6.19
CA SER A 77 4.83 -5.79 -6.77
C SER A 77 5.72 -4.86 -7.58
N GLN A 78 5.14 -3.91 -8.34
CA GLN A 78 5.92 -2.91 -9.04
C GLN A 78 6.58 -1.94 -8.07
N GLN A 79 5.93 -1.60 -6.96
CA GLN A 79 6.52 -0.73 -5.94
C GLN A 79 7.71 -1.38 -5.24
N PHE A 80 7.74 -2.70 -5.09
CA PHE A 80 8.91 -3.41 -4.55
C PHE A 80 10.17 -3.20 -5.40
N ALA A 81 10.01 -2.97 -6.70
CA ALA A 81 11.10 -2.59 -7.61
C ALA A 81 11.34 -1.08 -7.61
N ALA A 82 10.27 -0.28 -7.79
CA ALA A 82 10.36 1.16 -7.96
C ALA A 82 10.98 1.86 -6.74
N ILE A 83 10.64 1.43 -5.53
CA ILE A 83 11.17 2.02 -4.29
C ILE A 83 12.69 1.90 -4.20
N PRO A 84 13.31 0.71 -4.27
CA PRO A 84 14.77 0.63 -4.24
C PRO A 84 15.43 1.28 -5.45
N MET A 85 14.85 1.24 -6.64
CA MET A 85 15.39 1.93 -7.81
C MET A 85 15.51 3.45 -7.60
N ASN A 86 14.53 4.05 -6.94
CA ASN A 86 14.49 5.49 -6.72
C ASN A 86 15.20 5.95 -5.44
N LEU A 87 15.13 5.18 -4.36
CA LEU A 87 15.56 5.62 -3.03
C LEU A 87 16.88 5.00 -2.56
N MET A 88 17.30 3.86 -3.11
CA MET A 88 18.49 3.14 -2.67
C MET A 88 19.77 3.73 -3.25
N LYS A 89 20.03 5.01 -2.96
CA LYS A 89 21.14 5.80 -3.55
C LYS A 89 22.52 5.20 -3.29
N ASN A 90 22.79 4.75 -2.06
CA ASN A 90 24.07 4.13 -1.66
C ASN A 90 24.11 2.62 -1.91
N LYS A 91 23.11 2.07 -2.64
CA LYS A 91 22.99 0.64 -2.90
C LYS A 91 22.88 -0.22 -1.64
N VAL A 92 22.45 0.35 -0.52
CA VAL A 92 22.23 -0.34 0.76
C VAL A 92 20.85 0.01 1.30
N ALA A 93 20.07 -1.01 1.67
CA ALA A 93 18.77 -0.84 2.31
C ALA A 93 18.56 -1.88 3.41
N ASP A 94 17.86 -1.51 4.46
CA ASP A 94 17.51 -2.38 5.58
C ASP A 94 16.02 -2.74 5.52
N TYR A 95 15.71 -4.00 5.75
CA TYR A 95 14.37 -4.57 5.65
C TYR A 95 13.96 -5.27 6.94
N ILE A 96 12.72 -5.01 7.39
CA ILE A 96 12.03 -5.80 8.40
C ILE A 96 11.08 -6.75 7.69
N VAL A 97 11.29 -8.06 7.89
CA VAL A 97 10.57 -9.10 7.15
C VAL A 97 9.59 -9.83 8.07
N THR A 98 8.34 -9.36 8.06
CA THR A 98 7.26 -9.83 8.94
C THR A 98 6.13 -10.53 8.20
N GLY A 99 6.33 -10.91 6.94
CA GLY A 99 5.34 -11.60 6.14
C GLY A 99 5.84 -11.94 4.75
N GLN A 100 5.04 -12.67 3.98
CA GLN A 100 5.40 -13.11 2.63
C GLN A 100 5.63 -11.94 1.66
N TRP A 101 4.86 -10.88 1.77
CA TRP A 101 5.04 -9.69 0.94
C TRP A 101 6.29 -8.91 1.32
N ALA A 102 6.59 -8.77 2.61
CA ALA A 102 7.85 -8.19 3.07
C ALA A 102 9.06 -9.01 2.58
N LYS A 103 8.95 -10.34 2.59
CA LYS A 103 9.96 -11.23 2.02
C LYS A 103 10.16 -11.01 0.51
N LYS A 104 9.07 -10.87 -0.25
CA LYS A 104 9.15 -10.55 -1.68
C LYS A 104 9.80 -9.20 -1.94
N ALA A 105 9.44 -8.17 -1.16
CA ALA A 105 10.04 -6.85 -1.27
C ALA A 105 11.55 -6.88 -0.98
N TYR A 106 11.97 -7.59 0.07
CA TYR A 106 13.37 -7.82 0.40
C TYR A 106 14.13 -8.51 -0.74
N GLN A 107 13.55 -9.59 -1.29
CA GLN A 107 14.15 -10.32 -2.41
C GLN A 107 14.27 -9.46 -3.67
N GLU A 108 13.27 -8.64 -3.96
CA GLU A 108 13.31 -7.71 -5.09
C GLU A 108 14.43 -6.67 -4.94
N ALA A 109 14.58 -6.09 -3.74
CA ALA A 109 15.61 -5.10 -3.47
C ALA A 109 17.04 -5.62 -3.68
N GLN A 110 17.27 -6.92 -3.46
CA GLN A 110 18.59 -7.55 -3.68
C GLN A 110 19.06 -7.47 -5.14
N LYS A 111 18.15 -7.26 -6.10
CA LYS A 111 18.50 -7.04 -7.51
C LYS A 111 19.13 -5.68 -7.79
N TYR A 112 18.92 -4.71 -6.91
CA TYR A 112 19.35 -3.32 -7.08
C TYR A 112 20.54 -2.93 -6.20
N GLY A 113 20.82 -3.72 -5.16
CA GLY A 113 21.93 -3.48 -4.25
C GLY A 113 21.92 -4.43 -3.06
N LYS A 114 22.63 -4.07 -1.99
CA LYS A 114 22.71 -4.85 -0.76
C LYS A 114 21.46 -4.58 0.10
N ALA A 115 20.56 -5.55 0.16
CA ALA A 115 19.46 -5.53 1.12
C ALA A 115 19.86 -6.34 2.37
N ASN A 116 19.73 -5.74 3.55
CA ASN A 116 19.98 -6.38 4.84
C ASN A 116 18.62 -6.72 5.48
N LYS A 117 18.46 -7.94 5.97
CA LYS A 117 17.31 -8.34 6.78
C LYS A 117 17.66 -8.11 8.25
N ILE A 118 17.27 -6.94 8.80
CA ILE A 118 17.64 -6.50 10.15
C ILE A 118 16.72 -7.04 11.24
N ALA A 119 15.48 -7.43 10.89
CA ALA A 119 14.58 -8.16 11.76
C ALA A 119 13.66 -9.05 10.92
N SER A 120 13.23 -10.17 11.50
CA SER A 120 12.32 -11.10 10.83
C SER A 120 11.57 -11.96 11.83
N SER A 121 10.35 -12.37 11.48
CA SER A 121 9.58 -13.39 12.18
C SER A 121 9.36 -14.66 11.32
N GLU A 122 10.22 -14.86 10.34
CA GLU A 122 10.17 -16.03 9.42
C GLU A 122 10.40 -17.37 10.17
N ASP A 123 11.16 -17.33 11.26
CA ASP A 123 11.44 -18.49 12.14
C ASP A 123 10.18 -19.15 12.71
N LYS A 124 9.12 -18.36 12.93
CA LYS A 124 7.81 -18.85 13.38
C LYS A 124 6.70 -18.57 12.37
N THR A 125 7.01 -18.70 11.08
CA THR A 125 6.04 -18.56 9.99
C THR A 125 5.27 -17.23 10.04
N PHE A 126 5.98 -16.14 10.43
CA PHE A 126 5.42 -14.79 10.55
C PHE A 126 4.26 -14.66 11.56
N SER A 127 4.28 -15.45 12.63
CA SER A 127 3.22 -15.46 13.63
C SER A 127 3.35 -14.37 14.71
N TYR A 128 4.42 -13.57 14.68
CA TYR A 128 4.67 -12.47 15.62
C TYR A 128 5.31 -11.28 14.90
N ILE A 129 5.34 -10.13 15.58
CA ILE A 129 6.10 -8.95 15.15
C ILE A 129 7.38 -8.91 15.99
N PRO A 130 8.57 -8.90 15.38
CA PRO A 130 9.83 -8.82 16.13
C PRO A 130 9.91 -7.49 16.89
N ASP A 131 10.66 -7.48 17.99
CA ASP A 131 10.99 -6.22 18.67
C ASP A 131 11.87 -5.36 17.75
N CYS A 132 11.42 -4.16 17.50
CA CYS A 132 12.10 -3.18 16.65
C CYS A 132 12.69 -2.00 17.46
N SER A 133 12.80 -2.13 18.78
CA SER A 133 13.27 -1.04 19.66
C SER A 133 14.75 -0.75 19.49
N ASP A 134 15.57 -1.76 19.18
CA ASP A 134 17.03 -1.65 19.02
C ASP A 134 17.48 -2.45 17.78
N LEU A 135 17.21 -1.90 16.60
CA LEU A 135 17.56 -2.55 15.35
C LEU A 135 18.99 -2.19 14.91
N PRO A 136 19.74 -3.15 14.35
CA PRO A 136 21.08 -2.91 13.81
C PRO A 136 21.00 -2.16 12.47
N ILE A 137 20.58 -0.90 12.53
CA ILE A 137 20.42 -0.04 11.34
C ILE A 137 21.78 0.26 10.74
N SER A 138 21.94 0.02 9.45
CA SER A 138 23.17 0.31 8.73
C SER A 138 23.42 1.82 8.63
N ARG A 139 24.58 2.30 9.05
CA ARG A 139 24.97 3.72 8.92
C ARG A 139 25.09 4.19 7.46
N MET A 140 25.25 3.26 6.53
CA MET A 140 25.40 3.56 5.09
C MET A 140 24.09 3.44 4.30
N GLN A 141 23.00 3.07 4.97
CA GLN A 141 21.72 2.93 4.28
C GLN A 141 21.19 4.28 3.80
N THR A 142 20.52 4.26 2.67
CA THR A 142 19.71 5.38 2.16
C THR A 142 18.22 5.10 2.22
N MET A 143 17.84 3.90 2.60
CA MET A 143 16.45 3.48 2.63
C MET A 143 16.20 2.50 3.77
N TYR A 144 15.12 2.75 4.48
CA TYR A 144 14.55 1.86 5.48
C TYR A 144 13.15 1.45 5.01
N THR A 145 12.87 0.16 4.94
CA THR A 145 11.60 -0.31 4.41
C THR A 145 10.87 -1.21 5.38
N PHE A 146 9.67 -0.82 5.70
CA PHE A 146 8.69 -1.63 6.42
C PHE A 146 7.51 -1.91 5.50
N VAL A 147 7.29 -3.17 5.15
CA VAL A 147 6.11 -3.59 4.39
C VAL A 147 5.07 -4.13 5.36
N LYS A 148 4.05 -3.32 5.63
CA LYS A 148 2.90 -3.74 6.43
C LYS A 148 1.81 -4.23 5.49
N THR A 149 1.74 -5.52 5.23
CA THR A 149 0.56 -6.13 4.66
C THR A 149 0.11 -7.30 5.53
N THR A 150 -1.16 -7.32 5.85
CA THR A 150 -1.79 -8.29 6.75
C THR A 150 -2.62 -9.33 6.01
N GLN A 151 -2.41 -9.50 4.70
CA GLN A 151 -3.28 -10.35 3.88
C GLN A 151 -3.32 -11.84 4.27
N PHE A 152 -2.41 -12.32 5.13
CA PHE A 152 -2.38 -13.74 5.52
C PHE A 152 -2.21 -14.03 7.01
N THR A 153 -2.02 -13.02 7.85
CA THR A 153 -1.92 -13.22 9.30
C THR A 153 -2.44 -11.96 10.01
N GLU A 154 -3.74 -11.85 10.17
CA GLU A 154 -4.30 -10.87 11.09
C GLU A 154 -4.03 -11.32 12.53
N ARG A 155 -3.08 -10.66 13.16
CA ARG A 155 -3.07 -10.53 14.61
C ARG A 155 -3.02 -9.05 14.94
N ASN A 156 -4.11 -8.54 15.47
CA ASN A 156 -4.19 -7.24 16.13
C ASN A 156 -3.20 -7.22 17.30
N SER A 157 -2.00 -6.69 17.10
CA SER A 157 -1.15 -6.35 18.22
C SER A 157 -1.52 -4.94 18.69
N LYS A 158 -2.01 -4.83 19.92
CA LYS A 158 -2.24 -3.54 20.59
C LYS A 158 -0.98 -2.66 20.66
N ASN A 159 0.20 -3.23 20.40
CA ASN A 159 1.51 -2.56 20.41
C ASN A 159 1.87 -1.84 19.11
N SER A 160 1.06 -1.93 18.04
CA SER A 160 1.38 -1.29 16.75
C SER A 160 1.34 0.25 16.80
N ARG A 161 0.68 0.86 17.78
CA ARG A 161 0.61 2.33 17.92
C ARG A 161 1.91 2.92 18.45
N THR A 162 2.53 2.31 19.41
CA THR A 162 3.76 2.82 20.06
C THR A 162 4.98 2.72 19.13
N GLN A 163 4.98 1.77 18.20
CA GLN A 163 6.06 1.62 17.21
C GLN A 163 5.92 2.58 16.01
N ARG A 164 4.70 3.04 15.69
CA ARG A 164 4.48 4.02 14.62
C ARG A 164 5.13 5.37 14.90
N GLU A 165 5.17 5.81 16.16
CA GLU A 165 5.74 7.11 16.53
C GLU A 165 7.27 7.14 16.52
N LYS A 166 7.94 5.98 16.49
CA LYS A 166 9.40 5.86 16.45
C LYS A 166 9.98 5.61 15.05
N LEU A 167 9.14 5.37 14.04
CA LEU A 167 9.56 4.96 12.69
C LEU A 167 9.33 6.03 11.61
N TRP A 168 8.85 7.22 12.01
CA TRP A 168 8.63 8.39 11.11
C TRP A 168 9.38 9.62 11.62
#